data_65c166c57a477532623d749efac9f042
#
_entry.id   65c166c57a477532623d749efac9f042
#
_cell.length_a   1.000
_cell.length_b   1.000
_cell.length_c   1.000
_cell.angle_alpha   90.00
_cell.angle_beta   90.00
_cell.angle_gamma   90.00
#
_symmetry.space_group_name_H-M   'P 1'
#
loop_
_entity.id
_entity.type
_entity.pdbx_description
1 polymer ?
#
loop_
_entity_poly.entity_id
_entity_poly.type
_entity_poly.pdbx_seq_one_letter_code
_entity_poly.pdbx_strand_id
1 'polypeptide(L)'
;MNNTKQVFAKFNGSEIFLEQGRLLFSLLHIFSKAGYQINLFNNLHDKQLDKYGQLVYSLDGLELVDAPPASSAGWLYLYDKEERAIGKRPWVKKVQVRFDLFAPFWFSNPLIMPFPMHPLQANVRAEQLEECRSASRKVRVFFSGDTHQYRRTWVHYPSTKLPRLPIVNAVMEDLGDDVLVISDPSALDALRNGTYANQCVMTASSEVRIEPQDWLTTLAMADFFLSPPGIVMPMCHNIIEAMAVGTIPITNYPEWLDPHLKHMENCIVFDDRDDLIAKMKQVLEMAPDEIARLRSNVIDYYNAYMRPDTFIRRVEASADREVPILMYTERNMAKNPSKLGRRSILMQGTTVEREKNGLRRMVSSLRS
;
A
#
# COMPACT_ATOMS: atom_id res chain seq x y z
N MET A 1 19.22 18.45 -23.97
CA MET A 1 19.65 18.28 -22.58
C MET A 1 18.45 17.74 -21.82
N ASN A 2 18.49 16.50 -21.33
CA ASN A 2 17.42 15.97 -20.48
C ASN A 2 17.43 16.76 -19.17
N ASN A 3 16.43 17.58 -18.98
CA ASN A 3 16.30 18.38 -17.77
C ASN A 3 15.93 17.41 -16.63
N THR A 4 16.90 16.95 -15.84
CA THR A 4 16.70 16.02 -14.72
C THR A 4 15.73 16.69 -13.74
N LYS A 5 14.63 16.03 -13.42
CA LYS A 5 13.65 16.52 -12.46
C LYS A 5 14.28 16.65 -11.08
N GLN A 6 14.04 17.75 -10.39
CA GLN A 6 14.68 18.08 -9.12
C GLN A 6 13.64 18.20 -8.00
N VAL A 7 13.93 17.63 -6.85
CA VAL A 7 13.16 17.83 -5.63
C VAL A 7 14.08 18.19 -4.46
N PHE A 8 13.76 19.26 -3.75
CA PHE A 8 14.37 19.57 -2.46
C PHE A 8 13.44 19.08 -1.36
N ALA A 9 13.93 18.21 -0.49
CA ALA A 9 13.18 17.61 0.60
C ALA A 9 13.70 18.08 1.95
N LYS A 10 12.81 18.58 2.82
CA LYS A 10 13.14 18.95 4.21
C LYS A 10 12.01 18.55 5.14
N PHE A 11 12.36 17.77 6.18
CA PHE A 11 11.41 17.30 7.17
C PHE A 11 11.78 17.80 8.56
N ASN A 12 10.85 18.52 9.18
CA ASN A 12 11.02 19.11 10.50
C ASN A 12 10.19 18.41 11.60
N GLY A 13 9.25 17.55 11.21
CA GLY A 13 8.45 16.72 12.11
C GLY A 13 9.10 15.37 12.41
N SER A 14 8.59 14.69 13.42
CA SER A 14 9.06 13.37 13.82
C SER A 14 8.27 12.22 13.19
N GLU A 15 7.10 12.51 12.60
CA GLU A 15 6.19 11.45 12.14
C GLU A 15 6.72 10.70 10.92
N ILE A 16 7.42 11.39 10.03
CA ILE A 16 8.02 10.79 8.84
C ILE A 16 9.11 9.74 9.17
N PHE A 17 9.70 9.80 10.36
CA PHE A 17 10.76 8.89 10.81
C PHE A 17 10.23 7.68 11.59
N LEU A 18 8.91 7.57 11.76
CA LEU A 18 8.27 6.45 12.45
C LEU A 18 8.37 5.14 11.66
N GLU A 19 7.94 4.06 12.34
CA GLU A 19 7.84 2.72 11.75
C GLU A 19 9.18 2.22 11.21
N GLN A 20 10.23 2.40 12.02
CA GLN A 20 11.60 2.04 11.67
C GLN A 20 12.12 2.75 10.41
N GLY A 21 11.67 4.00 10.17
CA GLY A 21 12.06 4.79 9.01
C GLY A 21 11.39 4.40 7.70
N ARG A 22 10.45 3.45 7.71
CA ARG A 22 9.74 3.01 6.49
C ARG A 22 9.03 4.15 5.78
N LEU A 23 8.45 5.10 6.52
CA LEU A 23 7.70 6.20 5.93
C LEU A 23 8.61 7.11 5.09
N LEU A 24 9.76 7.49 5.65
CA LEU A 24 10.76 8.30 4.93
C LEU A 24 11.28 7.58 3.69
N PHE A 25 11.69 6.32 3.85
CA PHE A 25 12.18 5.51 2.73
C PHE A 25 11.11 5.43 1.62
N SER A 26 9.88 5.05 1.96
CA SER A 26 8.81 4.87 0.98
C SER A 26 8.48 6.16 0.24
N LEU A 27 8.47 7.29 0.95
CA LEU A 27 8.22 8.59 0.34
C LEU A 27 9.33 8.98 -0.64
N LEU A 28 10.59 8.90 -0.23
CA LEU A 28 11.69 9.28 -1.11
C LEU A 28 11.87 8.28 -2.26
N HIS A 29 11.61 7.00 -2.01
CA HIS A 29 11.64 5.95 -3.03
C HIS A 29 10.71 6.24 -4.22
N ILE A 30 9.48 6.73 -3.98
CA ILE A 30 8.57 7.04 -5.09
C ILE A 30 9.09 8.18 -5.96
N PHE A 31 9.79 9.17 -5.39
CA PHE A 31 10.43 10.23 -6.17
C PHE A 31 11.65 9.71 -6.95
N SER A 32 12.48 8.88 -6.32
CA SER A 32 13.60 8.21 -6.97
C SER A 32 13.13 7.39 -8.19
N LYS A 33 12.11 6.53 -8.01
CA LYS A 33 11.53 5.72 -9.10
C LYS A 33 10.85 6.55 -10.21
N ALA A 34 10.45 7.78 -9.90
CA ALA A 34 9.92 8.72 -10.90
C ALA A 34 11.03 9.53 -11.60
N GLY A 35 12.30 9.23 -11.35
CA GLY A 35 13.46 9.84 -11.98
C GLY A 35 13.84 11.21 -11.43
N TYR A 36 13.49 11.51 -10.19
CA TYR A 36 13.91 12.74 -9.52
C TYR A 36 15.31 12.61 -8.93
N GLN A 37 16.11 13.67 -9.11
CA GLN A 37 17.25 13.94 -8.24
C GLN A 37 16.72 14.51 -6.93
N ILE A 38 17.01 13.84 -5.82
CA ILE A 38 16.49 14.15 -4.48
C ILE A 38 17.59 14.84 -3.68
N ASN A 39 17.39 16.13 -3.37
CA ASN A 39 18.27 16.91 -2.52
C ASN A 39 17.64 16.93 -1.11
N LEU A 40 18.06 15.99 -0.28
CA LEU A 40 17.56 15.85 1.08
C LEU A 40 18.34 16.72 2.05
N PHE A 41 17.65 17.65 2.72
CA PHE A 41 18.28 18.50 3.71
C PHE A 41 18.85 17.69 4.87
N ASN A 42 20.14 17.89 5.16
CA ASN A 42 20.91 17.13 6.14
C ASN A 42 20.64 17.63 7.57
N ASN A 43 19.38 17.51 8.02
CA ASN A 43 18.99 17.72 9.42
C ASN A 43 18.59 16.39 10.09
N LEU A 44 19.01 15.28 9.49
CA LEU A 44 18.75 13.94 9.99
C LEU A 44 19.81 13.61 11.06
N HIS A 45 19.34 13.33 12.27
CA HIS A 45 20.18 12.76 13.31
C HIS A 45 20.19 11.24 13.20
N ASP A 46 21.30 10.59 13.50
CA ASP A 46 21.46 9.12 13.42
C ASP A 46 20.37 8.34 14.18
N LYS A 47 19.82 8.95 15.23
CA LYS A 47 18.70 8.38 15.99
C LYS A 47 17.35 8.36 15.27
N GLN A 48 17.22 9.08 14.17
CA GLN A 48 15.99 9.18 13.38
C GLN A 48 15.96 8.18 12.23
N LEU A 49 17.10 7.60 11.87
CA LEU A 49 17.23 6.63 10.79
C LEU A 49 17.48 5.25 11.37
N ASP A 50 16.42 4.58 11.70
CA ASP A 50 16.41 3.18 12.10
C ASP A 50 16.44 2.27 10.85
N LYS A 51 16.35 0.97 11.03
CA LYS A 51 16.56 -0.14 10.10
C LYS A 51 16.21 0.15 8.63
N TYR A 52 14.98 0.61 8.35
CA TYR A 52 14.54 0.91 6.98
C TYR A 52 14.85 2.35 6.56
N GLY A 53 14.99 3.25 7.52
CA GLY A 53 15.39 4.63 7.24
C GLY A 53 16.78 4.73 6.62
N GLN A 54 17.69 3.83 6.99
CA GLN A 54 19.04 3.77 6.44
C GLN A 54 19.05 3.40 4.93
N LEU A 55 18.01 2.71 4.44
CA LEU A 55 17.88 2.40 3.02
C LEU A 55 17.72 3.65 2.15
N VAL A 56 17.38 4.80 2.75
CA VAL A 56 17.32 6.09 2.03
C VAL A 56 18.64 6.39 1.33
N TYR A 57 19.76 6.07 1.97
CA TYR A 57 21.09 6.34 1.39
C TYR A 57 21.43 5.48 0.17
N SER A 58 20.67 4.44 -0.10
CA SER A 58 20.81 3.58 -1.29
C SER A 58 19.90 3.99 -2.45
N LEU A 59 19.10 5.07 -2.30
CA LEU A 59 18.21 5.52 -3.34
C LEU A 59 18.98 6.18 -4.49
N ASP A 60 18.65 5.78 -5.71
CA ASP A 60 19.18 6.41 -6.91
C ASP A 60 18.82 7.90 -6.93
N GLY A 61 19.81 8.75 -7.21
CA GLY A 61 19.61 10.18 -7.32
C GLY A 61 19.43 10.93 -5.99
N LEU A 62 19.80 10.34 -4.84
CA LEU A 62 19.77 11.02 -3.56
C LEU A 62 21.10 11.70 -3.26
N GLU A 63 21.02 12.96 -2.83
CA GLU A 63 22.14 13.75 -2.32
C GLU A 63 21.74 14.42 -0.99
N LEU A 64 22.63 14.40 0.00
CA LEU A 64 22.44 15.17 1.23
C LEU A 64 22.99 16.59 1.03
N VAL A 65 22.18 17.59 1.41
CA VAL A 65 22.53 18.99 1.25
C VAL A 65 22.34 19.77 2.54
N ASP A 66 23.22 20.73 2.84
CA ASP A 66 23.16 21.54 4.06
C ASP A 66 22.42 22.88 3.85
N ALA A 67 22.04 23.18 2.61
CA ALA A 67 21.31 24.40 2.27
C ALA A 67 20.29 24.13 1.14
N PRO A 68 19.19 24.90 1.07
CA PRO A 68 18.31 24.87 -0.09
C PRO A 68 19.05 25.34 -1.35
N PRO A 69 18.63 24.89 -2.55
CA PRO A 69 19.30 25.24 -3.80
C PRO A 69 19.36 26.77 -3.99
N ALA A 70 20.43 27.27 -4.61
CA ALA A 70 20.60 28.71 -4.87
C ALA A 70 19.40 29.28 -5.66
N SER A 71 18.93 28.54 -6.69
CA SER A 71 17.68 28.81 -7.40
C SER A 71 16.72 27.64 -7.20
N SER A 72 15.48 27.92 -6.82
CA SER A 72 14.40 26.93 -6.67
C SER A 72 13.44 26.92 -7.86
N ALA A 73 13.66 27.77 -8.85
CA ALA A 73 12.86 27.78 -10.07
C ALA A 73 12.99 26.44 -10.81
N GLY A 74 11.86 25.79 -11.09
CA GLY A 74 11.84 24.46 -11.72
C GLY A 74 11.94 23.27 -10.77
N TRP A 75 12.11 23.49 -9.45
CA TRP A 75 12.23 22.44 -8.46
C TRP A 75 10.92 22.21 -7.72
N LEU A 76 10.68 20.97 -7.28
CA LEU A 76 9.65 20.66 -6.27
C LEU A 76 10.21 20.92 -4.87
N TYR A 77 9.33 21.34 -3.95
CA TYR A 77 9.63 21.39 -2.52
C TYR A 77 8.78 20.35 -1.78
N LEU A 78 9.43 19.34 -1.22
CA LEU A 78 8.81 18.26 -0.43
C LEU A 78 9.05 18.50 1.05
N TYR A 79 7.98 18.57 1.85
CA TYR A 79 8.08 18.91 3.27
C TYR A 79 6.89 18.37 4.08
N ASP A 80 7.06 18.24 5.39
CA ASP A 80 5.99 17.93 6.34
C ASP A 80 5.50 19.19 7.08
N LYS A 81 6.42 19.98 7.62
CA LYS A 81 6.16 21.25 8.29
C LYS A 81 6.91 22.36 7.57
N GLU A 82 6.15 23.33 7.09
CA GLU A 82 6.71 24.43 6.31
C GLU A 82 7.62 25.32 7.14
N GLU A 83 8.81 25.56 6.61
CA GLU A 83 9.69 26.63 7.08
C GLU A 83 9.46 27.87 6.22
N ARG A 84 9.00 28.96 6.85
CA ARG A 84 8.57 30.18 6.15
C ARG A 84 9.60 30.75 5.17
N ALA A 85 10.86 30.72 5.52
CA ALA A 85 11.93 31.25 4.66
C ALA A 85 12.11 30.43 3.38
N ILE A 86 11.99 29.11 3.49
CA ILE A 86 12.10 28.16 2.37
C ILE A 86 10.81 28.15 1.55
N GLY A 87 9.66 28.09 2.21
CA GLY A 87 8.35 28.00 1.55
C GLY A 87 7.99 29.20 0.68
N LYS A 88 8.56 30.38 0.95
CA LYS A 88 8.36 31.60 0.14
C LYS A 88 9.13 31.66 -1.17
N ARG A 89 10.08 30.73 -1.40
CA ARG A 89 10.88 30.69 -2.61
C ARG A 89 10.02 30.29 -3.85
N PRO A 90 10.46 30.60 -5.06
CA PRO A 90 9.69 30.36 -6.28
C PRO A 90 9.73 28.89 -6.72
N TRP A 91 9.25 27.96 -5.90
CA TRP A 91 9.11 26.55 -6.25
C TRP A 91 8.10 26.37 -7.38
N VAL A 92 8.35 25.42 -8.27
CA VAL A 92 7.37 25.07 -9.31
C VAL A 92 6.11 24.44 -8.68
N LYS A 93 6.32 23.65 -7.64
CA LYS A 93 5.25 23.03 -6.85
C LYS A 93 5.73 22.72 -5.44
N LYS A 94 4.87 22.88 -4.46
CA LYS A 94 5.09 22.44 -3.08
C LYS A 94 4.28 21.17 -2.82
N VAL A 95 4.91 20.17 -2.22
CA VAL A 95 4.30 18.89 -1.88
C VAL A 95 4.37 18.73 -0.37
N GLN A 96 3.21 18.85 0.30
CA GLN A 96 3.11 18.72 1.74
C GLN A 96 2.76 17.30 2.15
N VAL A 97 3.60 16.66 2.96
CA VAL A 97 3.32 15.35 3.54
C VAL A 97 2.48 15.52 4.81
N ARG A 98 1.39 14.77 4.91
CA ARG A 98 0.47 14.78 6.04
C ARG A 98 0.08 13.35 6.42
N PHE A 99 -0.40 13.18 7.66
CA PHE A 99 -0.75 11.88 8.23
C PHE A 99 -2.19 11.82 8.76
N ASP A 100 -3.01 12.81 8.44
CA ASP A 100 -4.37 12.98 8.95
C ASP A 100 -5.47 12.41 8.02
N LEU A 101 -5.24 11.20 7.51
CA LEU A 101 -6.17 10.45 6.63
C LEU A 101 -7.62 10.37 7.14
N PHE A 102 -7.81 10.52 8.46
CA PHE A 102 -9.13 10.43 9.08
C PHE A 102 -9.86 11.78 9.17
N ALA A 103 -9.16 12.87 8.88
CA ALA A 103 -9.77 14.20 8.89
C ALA A 103 -10.65 14.41 7.65
N PRO A 104 -11.76 15.16 7.76
CA PRO A 104 -12.50 15.60 6.58
C PRO A 104 -11.73 16.71 5.85
N PHE A 105 -11.68 16.60 4.52
CA PHE A 105 -11.10 17.64 3.66
C PHE A 105 -12.22 18.30 2.87
N TRP A 106 -12.51 19.58 3.18
CA TRP A 106 -13.63 20.30 2.59
C TRP A 106 -13.22 21.21 1.42
N PHE A 107 -11.97 21.70 1.44
CA PHE A 107 -11.48 22.76 0.54
C PHE A 107 -10.21 22.39 -0.23
N SER A 108 -9.61 21.24 0.03
CA SER A 108 -8.46 20.74 -0.70
C SER A 108 -8.74 19.33 -1.20
N ASN A 109 -8.10 18.95 -2.29
CA ASN A 109 -8.18 17.61 -2.85
C ASN A 109 -6.85 16.87 -2.63
N PRO A 110 -6.58 16.40 -1.40
CA PRO A 110 -5.33 15.73 -1.11
C PRO A 110 -5.25 14.39 -1.85
N LEU A 111 -4.04 14.02 -2.25
CA LEU A 111 -3.76 12.72 -2.82
C LEU A 111 -3.40 11.74 -1.71
N ILE A 112 -4.00 10.58 -1.69
CA ILE A 112 -3.59 9.49 -0.79
C ILE A 112 -2.41 8.79 -1.45
N MET A 113 -1.26 8.80 -0.77
CA MET A 113 -0.10 8.04 -1.22
C MET A 113 -0.42 6.55 -1.16
N PRO A 114 -0.17 5.79 -2.24
CA PRO A 114 -0.35 4.35 -2.21
C PRO A 114 0.42 3.73 -1.06
N PHE A 115 -0.20 2.74 -0.38
CA PHE A 115 0.54 1.97 0.59
C PHE A 115 1.67 1.22 -0.13
N PRO A 116 2.93 1.33 0.34
CA PRO A 116 4.05 0.79 -0.41
C PRO A 116 4.18 -0.72 -0.27
N MET A 117 4.93 -1.35 -1.15
CA MET A 117 5.53 -2.65 -0.89
C MET A 117 6.47 -2.57 0.32
N HIS A 118 6.76 -3.71 0.92
CA HIS A 118 7.79 -3.78 1.97
C HIS A 118 9.14 -3.24 1.42
N PRO A 119 9.93 -2.49 2.20
CA PRO A 119 11.19 -1.91 1.73
C PRO A 119 12.14 -2.91 1.05
N LEU A 120 12.14 -4.18 1.49
CA LEU A 120 12.95 -5.24 0.87
C LEU A 120 12.44 -5.67 -0.51
N GLN A 121 11.20 -5.33 -0.88
CA GLN A 121 10.59 -5.60 -2.19
C GLN A 121 10.53 -4.34 -3.08
N ALA A 122 10.79 -3.17 -2.51
CA ALA A 122 10.58 -1.89 -3.20
C ALA A 122 11.43 -1.72 -4.47
N ASN A 123 12.60 -2.38 -4.53
CA ASN A 123 13.52 -2.28 -5.66
C ASN A 123 13.34 -3.36 -6.73
N VAL A 124 12.23 -4.10 -6.69
CA VAL A 124 11.89 -5.06 -7.74
C VAL A 124 11.87 -4.37 -9.11
N ARG A 125 12.50 -5.02 -10.11
CA ARG A 125 12.55 -4.50 -11.49
C ARG A 125 11.24 -4.82 -12.23
N ALA A 126 10.92 -4.00 -13.22
CA ALA A 126 9.72 -4.21 -14.04
C ALA A 126 9.72 -5.59 -14.73
N GLU A 127 10.89 -6.04 -15.23
CA GLU A 127 11.04 -7.33 -15.87
C GLU A 127 10.74 -8.48 -14.91
N GLN A 128 11.18 -8.40 -13.66
CA GLN A 128 10.88 -9.40 -12.63
C GLN A 128 9.38 -9.47 -12.30
N LEU A 129 8.70 -8.31 -12.28
CA LEU A 129 7.24 -8.30 -12.10
C LEU A 129 6.52 -8.96 -13.28
N GLU A 130 6.96 -8.73 -14.52
CA GLU A 130 6.37 -9.36 -15.70
C GLU A 130 6.65 -10.87 -15.73
N GLU A 131 7.83 -11.31 -15.31
CA GLU A 131 8.14 -12.74 -15.10
C GLU A 131 7.18 -13.36 -14.08
N CYS A 132 6.94 -12.70 -12.94
CA CYS A 132 5.97 -13.14 -11.93
C CYS A 132 4.54 -13.19 -12.49
N ARG A 133 4.13 -12.19 -13.26
CA ARG A 133 2.79 -12.11 -13.87
C ARG A 133 2.52 -13.22 -14.87
N SER A 134 3.53 -13.59 -15.64
CA SER A 134 3.47 -14.64 -16.66
C SER A 134 3.68 -16.04 -16.10
N ALA A 135 4.10 -16.18 -14.85
CA ALA A 135 4.32 -17.48 -14.22
C ALA A 135 3.02 -18.30 -14.14
N SER A 136 3.15 -19.63 -14.33
CA SER A 136 2.01 -20.54 -14.16
C SER A 136 1.58 -20.59 -12.70
N ARG A 137 0.27 -20.52 -12.46
CA ARG A 137 -0.31 -20.64 -11.13
C ARG A 137 -0.41 -22.11 -10.73
N LYS A 138 -0.09 -22.41 -9.48
CA LYS A 138 0.00 -23.77 -8.95
C LYS A 138 -0.85 -23.99 -7.70
N VAL A 139 -1.35 -22.89 -7.15
CA VAL A 139 -2.17 -22.86 -5.93
C VAL A 139 -3.36 -21.97 -6.18
N ARG A 140 -4.54 -22.40 -5.76
CA ARG A 140 -5.73 -21.57 -5.92
C ARG A 140 -5.72 -20.38 -4.95
N VAL A 141 -5.58 -20.63 -3.67
CA VAL A 141 -5.51 -19.59 -2.64
C VAL A 141 -4.25 -19.78 -1.81
N PHE A 142 -3.54 -18.70 -1.57
CA PHE A 142 -2.36 -18.71 -0.71
C PHE A 142 -2.52 -17.73 0.46
N PHE A 143 -2.05 -18.13 1.61
CA PHE A 143 -1.84 -17.27 2.77
C PHE A 143 -0.48 -17.53 3.39
N SER A 144 0.26 -16.46 3.65
CA SER A 144 1.42 -16.49 4.52
C SER A 144 1.45 -15.21 5.35
N GLY A 145 1.56 -15.36 6.66
CA GLY A 145 1.59 -14.20 7.55
C GLY A 145 1.76 -14.55 9.01
N ASP A 146 2.08 -13.53 9.81
CA ASP A 146 2.16 -13.68 11.26
C ASP A 146 0.77 -13.90 11.86
N THR A 147 0.63 -14.98 12.61
CA THR A 147 -0.56 -15.32 13.39
C THR A 147 -0.31 -15.21 14.91
N HIS A 148 0.96 -15.17 15.33
CA HIS A 148 1.34 -15.25 16.73
C HIS A 148 1.10 -13.94 17.48
N GLN A 149 1.52 -12.81 16.94
CA GLN A 149 1.32 -11.48 17.53
C GLN A 149 -0.16 -11.09 17.57
N TYR A 150 -0.96 -11.62 16.65
CA TYR A 150 -2.39 -11.34 16.52
C TYR A 150 -3.26 -12.00 17.61
N ARG A 151 -2.72 -12.88 18.44
CA ARG A 151 -3.42 -13.44 19.60
C ARG A 151 -3.70 -12.41 20.70
N ARG A 152 -2.96 -11.29 20.73
CA ARG A 152 -3.02 -10.30 21.82
C ARG A 152 -3.59 -8.95 21.39
N THR A 153 -3.77 -8.71 20.10
CA THR A 153 -4.12 -7.40 19.60
C THR A 153 -5.53 -7.35 19.06
N TRP A 154 -6.24 -6.40 19.60
CA TRP A 154 -7.52 -5.99 19.10
C TRP A 154 -7.30 -5.00 17.97
N VAL A 155 -7.95 -5.26 16.90
CA VAL A 155 -8.05 -4.31 15.82
C VAL A 155 -9.08 -3.26 16.19
N HIS A 156 -8.64 -2.02 16.31
CA HIS A 156 -9.48 -0.92 16.77
C HIS A 156 -10.03 -0.06 15.62
N TYR A 157 -10.09 -0.56 14.40
CA TYR A 157 -10.62 0.21 13.29
C TYR A 157 -12.06 -0.22 12.97
N PRO A 158 -13.00 0.76 13.02
CA PRO A 158 -14.44 0.46 12.95
C PRO A 158 -14.91 -0.16 11.63
N SER A 159 -14.14 0.03 10.55
CA SER A 159 -14.46 -0.52 9.23
C SER A 159 -14.05 -1.97 9.05
N THR A 160 -13.36 -2.57 10.01
CA THR A 160 -12.96 -3.97 9.91
C THR A 160 -13.95 -4.85 10.65
N LYS A 161 -14.56 -5.73 9.92
CA LYS A 161 -15.58 -6.62 10.41
C LYS A 161 -14.99 -7.84 11.11
N LEU A 162 -13.97 -8.45 10.51
CA LEU A 162 -13.23 -9.58 11.06
C LEU A 162 -11.73 -9.29 11.14
N PRO A 163 -11.10 -9.50 12.31
CA PRO A 163 -9.64 -9.43 12.44
C PRO A 163 -8.95 -10.68 11.91
N ARG A 164 -7.62 -10.60 11.75
CA ARG A 164 -6.81 -11.62 11.07
C ARG A 164 -6.99 -13.03 11.66
N LEU A 165 -6.85 -13.19 12.98
CA LEU A 165 -6.87 -14.52 13.56
C LEU A 165 -8.22 -15.24 13.40
N PRO A 166 -9.37 -14.61 13.64
CA PRO A 166 -10.67 -15.18 13.29
C PRO A 166 -10.81 -15.56 11.80
N ILE A 167 -10.24 -14.77 10.87
CA ILE A 167 -10.26 -15.10 9.44
C ILE A 167 -9.45 -16.38 9.17
N VAL A 168 -8.20 -16.43 9.66
CA VAL A 168 -7.32 -17.58 9.47
C VAL A 168 -7.91 -18.84 10.08
N ASN A 169 -8.44 -18.74 11.32
CA ASN A 169 -9.06 -19.89 12.00
C ASN A 169 -10.32 -20.38 11.26
N ALA A 170 -11.18 -19.47 10.80
CA ALA A 170 -12.38 -19.84 10.06
C ALA A 170 -12.03 -20.63 8.79
N VAL A 171 -11.03 -20.19 8.04
CA VAL A 171 -10.57 -20.90 6.83
C VAL A 171 -10.05 -22.30 7.18
N MET A 172 -9.23 -22.43 8.23
CA MET A 172 -8.68 -23.73 8.64
C MET A 172 -9.76 -24.69 9.20
N GLU A 173 -10.77 -24.16 9.88
CA GLU A 173 -11.83 -24.96 10.52
C GLU A 173 -12.93 -25.39 9.54
N ASP A 174 -13.34 -24.50 8.63
CA ASP A 174 -14.58 -24.64 7.87
C ASP A 174 -14.40 -25.11 6.41
N LEU A 175 -13.16 -25.08 5.88
CA LEU A 175 -12.88 -25.60 4.52
C LEU A 175 -12.38 -27.05 4.51
N GLY A 176 -12.07 -27.63 5.65
CA GLY A 176 -11.72 -29.05 5.78
C GLY A 176 -10.56 -29.46 4.87
N ASP A 177 -10.82 -30.47 4.03
CA ASP A 177 -9.80 -31.08 3.13
C ASP A 177 -9.31 -30.14 2.00
N ASP A 178 -10.02 -29.05 1.76
CA ASP A 178 -9.62 -28.05 0.74
C ASP A 178 -8.48 -27.14 1.24
N VAL A 179 -8.09 -27.23 2.53
CA VAL A 179 -7.01 -26.45 3.11
C VAL A 179 -5.82 -27.35 3.46
N LEU A 180 -4.67 -26.94 2.98
CA LEU A 180 -3.39 -27.49 3.39
C LEU A 180 -2.63 -26.48 4.26
N VAL A 181 -2.33 -26.85 5.49
CA VAL A 181 -1.48 -26.07 6.39
C VAL A 181 -0.04 -26.58 6.26
N ILE A 182 0.85 -25.69 5.85
CA ILE A 182 2.29 -25.97 5.76
C ILE A 182 2.97 -25.47 7.01
N SER A 183 3.62 -26.39 7.74
CA SER A 183 4.45 -26.12 8.90
C SER A 183 5.92 -26.49 8.72
N ASP A 184 6.26 -27.08 7.57
CA ASP A 184 7.63 -27.50 7.24
C ASP A 184 8.15 -26.72 6.02
N PRO A 185 9.32 -26.06 6.12
CA PRO A 185 9.95 -25.37 4.98
C PRO A 185 10.13 -26.22 3.72
N SER A 186 10.37 -27.53 3.84
CA SER A 186 10.51 -28.43 2.70
C SER A 186 9.24 -28.53 1.85
N ALA A 187 8.08 -28.32 2.43
CA ALA A 187 6.81 -28.30 1.72
C ALA A 187 6.64 -27.09 0.78
N LEU A 188 7.43 -26.03 0.95
CA LEU A 188 7.48 -24.92 -0.03
C LEU A 188 8.05 -25.39 -1.38
N ASP A 189 8.96 -26.33 -1.38
CA ASP A 189 9.52 -26.89 -2.63
C ASP A 189 8.46 -27.75 -3.35
N ALA A 190 7.64 -28.49 -2.60
CA ALA A 190 6.49 -29.19 -3.15
C ALA A 190 5.47 -28.21 -3.75
N LEU A 191 5.22 -27.06 -3.10
CA LEU A 191 4.39 -25.99 -3.64
C LEU A 191 4.92 -25.49 -5.00
N ARG A 192 6.22 -25.24 -5.10
CA ARG A 192 6.89 -24.81 -6.34
C ARG A 192 6.76 -25.86 -7.46
N ASN A 193 6.68 -27.11 -7.12
CA ASN A 193 6.52 -28.22 -8.08
C ASN A 193 5.06 -28.51 -8.48
N GLY A 194 4.09 -27.73 -7.99
CA GLY A 194 2.68 -27.87 -8.35
C GLY A 194 1.94 -29.00 -7.64
N THR A 195 2.43 -29.46 -6.50
CA THR A 195 1.82 -30.57 -5.72
C THR A 195 0.46 -30.16 -5.13
N TYR A 196 0.22 -28.87 -4.90
CA TYR A 196 -0.96 -28.30 -4.25
C TYR A 196 -1.86 -27.51 -5.21
N ALA A 197 -1.89 -27.91 -6.48
CA ALA A 197 -2.73 -27.27 -7.49
C ALA A 197 -4.21 -27.28 -7.07
N ASN A 198 -4.87 -26.12 -7.22
CA ASN A 198 -6.29 -25.92 -6.93
C ASN A 198 -6.71 -26.03 -5.43
N GLN A 199 -5.77 -25.97 -4.49
CA GLN A 199 -6.03 -25.98 -3.07
C GLN A 199 -5.81 -24.60 -2.41
N CYS A 200 -6.31 -24.42 -1.21
CA CYS A 200 -5.96 -23.33 -0.31
C CYS A 200 -4.72 -23.76 0.51
N VAL A 201 -3.61 -23.07 0.32
CA VAL A 201 -2.36 -23.33 1.08
C VAL A 201 -2.14 -22.22 2.07
N MET A 202 -1.98 -22.58 3.33
CA MET A 202 -1.80 -21.65 4.43
C MET A 202 -0.52 -21.96 5.20
N THR A 203 0.23 -20.90 5.54
CA THR A 203 1.41 -21.02 6.40
C THR A 203 1.52 -19.85 7.36
N ALA A 204 1.95 -20.13 8.61
CA ALA A 204 2.34 -19.10 9.55
C ALA A 204 3.81 -18.73 9.35
N SER A 205 4.12 -17.44 9.27
CA SER A 205 5.49 -16.96 9.08
C SER A 205 6.42 -17.26 10.27
N SER A 206 5.86 -17.65 11.42
CA SER A 206 6.61 -18.15 12.59
C SER A 206 7.09 -19.59 12.41
N GLU A 207 6.46 -20.36 11.55
CA GLU A 207 6.75 -21.77 11.28
C GLU A 207 7.55 -21.93 9.99
N VAL A 208 7.07 -21.27 8.92
CA VAL A 208 7.70 -21.32 7.60
C VAL A 208 8.05 -19.91 7.16
N ARG A 209 9.35 -19.62 7.20
CA ARG A 209 9.87 -18.35 6.72
C ARG A 209 10.13 -18.41 5.23
N ILE A 210 9.48 -17.52 4.48
CA ILE A 210 9.78 -17.27 3.08
C ILE A 210 10.79 -16.14 3.03
N GLU A 211 11.94 -16.39 2.40
CA GLU A 211 12.98 -15.37 2.28
C GLU A 211 12.51 -14.20 1.38
N PRO A 212 12.95 -12.96 1.67
CA PRO A 212 12.49 -11.79 0.92
C PRO A 212 12.66 -11.91 -0.61
N GLN A 213 13.76 -12.51 -1.08
CA GLN A 213 14.02 -12.69 -2.51
C GLN A 213 13.04 -13.66 -3.19
N ASP A 214 12.46 -14.60 -2.45
CA ASP A 214 11.52 -15.61 -2.95
C ASP A 214 10.05 -15.18 -2.78
N TRP A 215 9.79 -14.09 -2.07
CA TRP A 215 8.45 -13.70 -1.67
C TRP A 215 7.53 -13.43 -2.87
N LEU A 216 7.95 -12.59 -3.81
CA LEU A 216 7.12 -12.22 -4.98
C LEU A 216 6.87 -13.41 -5.89
N THR A 217 7.86 -14.26 -6.09
CA THR A 217 7.70 -15.49 -6.89
C THR A 217 6.78 -16.49 -6.21
N THR A 218 6.81 -16.57 -4.89
CA THR A 218 5.88 -17.39 -4.11
C THR A 218 4.44 -16.87 -4.21
N LEU A 219 4.23 -15.56 -4.07
CA LEU A 219 2.91 -14.95 -4.30
C LEU A 219 2.40 -15.22 -5.71
N ALA A 220 3.29 -15.15 -6.70
CA ALA A 220 2.97 -15.38 -8.11
C ALA A 220 2.56 -16.83 -8.43
N MET A 221 2.75 -17.78 -7.52
CA MET A 221 2.26 -19.16 -7.69
C MET A 221 0.76 -19.29 -7.43
N ALA A 222 0.12 -18.31 -6.79
CA ALA A 222 -1.28 -18.41 -6.43
C ALA A 222 -2.18 -17.58 -7.35
N ASP A 223 -3.40 -18.05 -7.57
CA ASP A 223 -4.44 -17.25 -8.21
C ASP A 223 -4.92 -16.15 -7.28
N PHE A 224 -5.16 -16.49 -6.01
CA PHE A 224 -5.69 -15.59 -4.99
C PHE A 224 -4.76 -15.55 -3.77
N PHE A 225 -4.74 -14.39 -3.12
CA PHE A 225 -4.06 -14.20 -1.84
C PHE A 225 -5.07 -13.82 -0.77
N LEU A 226 -5.19 -14.64 0.29
CA LEU A 226 -5.98 -14.26 1.45
C LEU A 226 -5.24 -13.16 2.20
N SER A 227 -5.82 -11.96 2.19
CA SER A 227 -5.24 -10.75 2.75
C SER A 227 -6.04 -10.25 3.95
N PRO A 228 -5.88 -10.87 5.12
CA PRO A 228 -6.50 -10.39 6.34
C PRO A 228 -5.83 -9.09 6.81
N PRO A 229 -6.54 -8.27 7.61
CA PRO A 229 -6.04 -6.99 8.05
C PRO A 229 -4.80 -7.08 8.94
N GLY A 230 -4.04 -5.99 9.00
CA GLY A 230 -2.91 -5.80 9.90
C GLY A 230 -3.32 -5.67 11.38
N ILE A 231 -2.34 -5.48 12.27
CA ILE A 231 -2.57 -5.44 13.73
C ILE A 231 -3.21 -4.12 14.14
N VAL A 232 -2.62 -3.00 13.71
CA VAL A 232 -3.00 -1.64 14.14
C VAL A 232 -3.90 -0.97 13.13
N MET A 233 -3.67 -1.24 11.85
CA MET A 233 -4.48 -0.81 10.73
C MET A 233 -4.63 -1.95 9.72
N PRO A 234 -5.65 -1.93 8.86
CA PRO A 234 -5.86 -3.00 7.88
C PRO A 234 -4.71 -3.16 6.90
N MET A 235 -4.08 -2.05 6.49
CA MET A 235 -3.09 -2.06 5.43
C MET A 235 -1.87 -2.90 5.78
N CYS A 236 -1.53 -3.82 4.88
CA CYS A 236 -0.32 -4.65 4.91
C CYS A 236 0.39 -4.55 3.56
N HIS A 237 1.71 -4.71 3.55
CA HIS A 237 2.50 -4.74 2.32
C HIS A 237 2.06 -5.88 1.39
N ASN A 238 1.70 -7.03 1.98
CA ASN A 238 1.38 -8.25 1.25
C ASN A 238 0.26 -8.08 0.22
N ILE A 239 -0.77 -7.27 0.49
CA ILE A 239 -1.86 -7.04 -0.49
C ILE A 239 -1.34 -6.27 -1.71
N ILE A 240 -0.44 -5.31 -1.50
CA ILE A 240 0.17 -4.53 -2.59
C ILE A 240 1.10 -5.41 -3.42
N GLU A 241 1.88 -6.25 -2.76
CA GLU A 241 2.81 -7.19 -3.38
C GLU A 241 2.07 -8.27 -4.17
N ALA A 242 0.97 -8.80 -3.63
CA ALA A 242 0.09 -9.73 -4.34
C ALA A 242 -0.46 -9.10 -5.63
N MET A 243 -1.02 -7.89 -5.55
CA MET A 243 -1.53 -7.17 -6.73
C MET A 243 -0.43 -6.88 -7.75
N ALA A 244 0.78 -6.56 -7.31
CA ALA A 244 1.90 -6.28 -8.20
C ALA A 244 2.26 -7.46 -9.10
N VAL A 245 2.16 -8.68 -8.58
CA VAL A 245 2.43 -9.92 -9.33
C VAL A 245 1.17 -10.55 -9.97
N GLY A 246 0.03 -9.84 -9.93
CA GLY A 246 -1.23 -10.28 -10.51
C GLY A 246 -1.96 -11.36 -9.70
N THR A 247 -1.66 -11.51 -8.42
CA THR A 247 -2.39 -12.38 -7.51
C THR A 247 -3.57 -11.61 -6.92
N ILE A 248 -4.78 -12.16 -7.03
CA ILE A 248 -6.05 -11.49 -6.73
C ILE A 248 -6.28 -11.47 -5.22
N PRO A 249 -6.44 -10.31 -4.56
CA PRO A 249 -6.67 -10.26 -3.12
C PRO A 249 -8.08 -10.71 -2.72
N ILE A 250 -8.16 -11.49 -1.63
CA ILE A 250 -9.38 -11.78 -0.88
C ILE A 250 -9.29 -10.96 0.41
N THR A 251 -10.18 -9.98 0.62
CA THR A 251 -10.03 -9.00 1.71
C THR A 251 -11.37 -8.50 2.23
N ASN A 252 -11.40 -7.96 3.45
CA ASN A 252 -12.56 -7.31 4.04
C ASN A 252 -12.38 -5.80 4.30
N TYR A 253 -11.34 -5.20 3.71
CA TYR A 253 -11.05 -3.76 3.85
C TYR A 253 -10.76 -3.06 2.50
N PRO A 254 -11.60 -3.28 1.46
CA PRO A 254 -11.36 -2.73 0.12
C PRO A 254 -11.34 -1.20 0.09
N GLU A 255 -12.05 -0.56 1.02
CA GLU A 255 -12.18 0.90 1.17
C GLU A 255 -10.88 1.58 1.67
N TRP A 256 -9.89 0.80 2.11
CA TRP A 256 -8.60 1.34 2.56
C TRP A 256 -7.62 1.62 1.42
N LEU A 257 -7.97 1.25 0.20
CA LEU A 257 -7.17 1.58 -1.00
C LEU A 257 -7.80 2.76 -1.75
N ASP A 258 -6.99 3.56 -2.41
CA ASP A 258 -7.46 4.72 -3.22
C ASP A 258 -7.00 4.56 -4.68
N PRO A 259 -7.93 4.32 -5.61
CA PRO A 259 -9.38 4.08 -5.45
C PRO A 259 -9.71 2.80 -4.67
N HIS A 260 -10.93 2.74 -4.12
CA HIS A 260 -11.40 1.52 -3.45
C HIS A 260 -11.36 0.31 -4.39
N LEU A 261 -10.96 -0.85 -3.86
CA LEU A 261 -11.11 -2.11 -4.58
C LEU A 261 -12.58 -2.47 -4.71
N LYS A 262 -12.93 -3.20 -5.77
CA LYS A 262 -14.30 -3.58 -6.09
C LYS A 262 -14.43 -5.09 -6.20
N HIS A 263 -15.41 -5.62 -5.46
CA HIS A 263 -15.75 -7.05 -5.48
C HIS A 263 -16.02 -7.55 -6.89
N MET A 264 -15.45 -8.71 -7.25
CA MET A 264 -15.56 -9.35 -8.56
C MET A 264 -15.06 -8.50 -9.75
N GLU A 265 -14.38 -7.38 -9.47
CA GLU A 265 -13.69 -6.58 -10.47
C GLU A 265 -12.16 -6.74 -10.34
N ASN A 266 -11.61 -6.44 -9.17
CA ASN A 266 -10.17 -6.50 -8.88
C ASN A 266 -9.83 -7.09 -7.51
N CYS A 267 -10.81 -7.62 -6.80
CA CYS A 267 -10.65 -8.36 -5.56
C CYS A 267 -11.88 -9.23 -5.28
N ILE A 268 -11.74 -10.11 -4.29
CA ILE A 268 -12.88 -10.77 -3.64
C ILE A 268 -13.08 -10.10 -2.28
N VAL A 269 -14.27 -9.57 -2.02
CA VAL A 269 -14.63 -8.94 -0.75
C VAL A 269 -15.54 -9.87 0.03
N PHE A 270 -15.28 -9.99 1.32
CA PHE A 270 -16.14 -10.68 2.27
C PHE A 270 -16.46 -9.78 3.46
N ASP A 271 -17.59 -10.02 4.10
CA ASP A 271 -18.09 -9.19 5.19
C ASP A 271 -17.93 -9.83 6.58
N ASP A 272 -18.26 -11.10 6.70
CA ASP A 272 -18.23 -11.86 7.96
C ASP A 272 -17.68 -13.29 7.74
N ARG A 273 -17.78 -14.15 8.76
CA ARG A 273 -17.25 -15.52 8.70
C ARG A 273 -17.96 -16.37 7.65
N ASP A 274 -19.29 -16.32 7.63
CA ASP A 274 -20.07 -17.17 6.74
C ASP A 274 -19.87 -16.74 5.28
N ASP A 275 -19.84 -15.44 5.02
CA ASP A 275 -19.54 -14.89 3.71
C ASP A 275 -18.09 -15.20 3.28
N LEU A 276 -17.12 -15.14 4.21
CA LEU A 276 -15.74 -15.56 3.92
C LEU A 276 -15.71 -17.00 3.39
N ILE A 277 -16.34 -17.94 4.11
CA ILE A 277 -16.33 -19.36 3.72
C ILE A 277 -17.06 -19.58 2.39
N ALA A 278 -18.19 -18.89 2.18
CA ALA A 278 -18.88 -18.92 0.90
C ALA A 278 -18.01 -18.41 -0.25
N LYS A 279 -17.29 -17.29 -0.05
CA LYS A 279 -16.34 -16.73 -1.04
C LYS A 279 -15.14 -17.64 -1.27
N MET A 280 -14.60 -18.26 -0.23
CA MET A 280 -13.50 -19.22 -0.37
C MET A 280 -13.91 -20.41 -1.23
N LYS A 281 -15.08 -21.02 -0.98
CA LYS A 281 -15.62 -22.09 -1.83
C LYS A 281 -15.84 -21.62 -3.27
N GLN A 282 -16.41 -20.43 -3.46
CA GLN A 282 -16.59 -19.84 -4.79
C GLN A 282 -15.28 -19.71 -5.55
N VAL A 283 -14.18 -19.24 -4.93
CA VAL A 283 -12.90 -19.08 -5.62
C VAL A 283 -12.19 -20.40 -5.89
N LEU A 284 -12.40 -21.42 -5.04
CA LEU A 284 -11.88 -22.76 -5.28
C LEU A 284 -12.48 -23.39 -6.55
N GLU A 285 -13.75 -23.12 -6.84
CA GLU A 285 -14.49 -23.63 -8.00
C GLU A 285 -14.51 -22.65 -9.20
N MET A 286 -13.89 -21.46 -9.07
CA MET A 286 -13.96 -20.41 -10.09
C MET A 286 -13.34 -20.84 -11.42
N ALA A 287 -14.04 -20.52 -12.51
CA ALA A 287 -13.59 -20.85 -13.86
C ALA A 287 -12.30 -20.09 -14.25
N PRO A 288 -11.41 -20.73 -15.01
CA PRO A 288 -10.13 -20.11 -15.42
C PRO A 288 -10.26 -18.76 -16.12
N ASP A 289 -11.27 -18.59 -16.96
CA ASP A 289 -11.49 -17.35 -17.70
C ASP A 289 -11.90 -16.19 -16.78
N GLU A 290 -12.68 -16.49 -15.75
CA GLU A 290 -13.05 -15.48 -14.74
C GLU A 290 -11.84 -15.06 -13.91
N ILE A 291 -11.01 -16.01 -13.50
CA ILE A 291 -9.75 -15.76 -12.80
C ILE A 291 -8.82 -14.91 -13.67
N ALA A 292 -8.69 -15.24 -14.96
CA ALA A 292 -7.85 -14.49 -15.89
C ALA A 292 -8.33 -13.04 -16.04
N ARG A 293 -9.65 -12.81 -16.11
CA ARG A 293 -10.25 -11.47 -16.14
C ARG A 293 -9.97 -10.68 -14.88
N LEU A 294 -10.18 -11.28 -13.70
CA LEU A 294 -9.88 -10.64 -12.41
C LEU A 294 -8.40 -10.29 -12.28
N ARG A 295 -7.50 -11.19 -12.71
CA ARG A 295 -6.05 -10.98 -12.70
C ARG A 295 -5.65 -9.81 -13.59
N SER A 296 -6.18 -9.73 -14.81
CA SER A 296 -5.93 -8.58 -15.69
C SER A 296 -6.32 -7.27 -15.00
N ASN A 297 -7.50 -7.22 -14.41
CA ASN A 297 -8.01 -6.03 -13.72
C ASN A 297 -7.15 -5.66 -12.49
N VAL A 298 -6.63 -6.66 -11.75
CA VAL A 298 -5.72 -6.41 -10.61
C VAL A 298 -4.40 -5.80 -11.09
N ILE A 299 -3.83 -6.33 -12.19
CA ILE A 299 -2.59 -5.79 -12.78
C ILE A 299 -2.82 -4.35 -13.27
N ASP A 300 -3.94 -4.10 -13.94
CA ASP A 300 -4.31 -2.78 -14.41
C ASP A 300 -4.49 -1.79 -13.25
N TYR A 301 -5.17 -2.23 -12.17
CA TYR A 301 -5.33 -1.44 -10.96
C TYR A 301 -3.96 -1.10 -10.32
N TYR A 302 -3.09 -2.10 -10.15
CA TYR A 302 -1.75 -1.87 -9.61
C TYR A 302 -0.96 -0.87 -10.48
N ASN A 303 -0.95 -1.07 -11.78
CA ASN A 303 -0.24 -0.21 -12.71
C ASN A 303 -0.78 1.23 -12.72
N ALA A 304 -2.09 1.40 -12.62
CA ALA A 304 -2.73 2.71 -12.65
C ALA A 304 -2.59 3.50 -11.33
N TYR A 305 -2.60 2.81 -10.17
CA TYR A 305 -2.79 3.49 -8.90
C TYR A 305 -1.69 3.22 -7.86
N MET A 306 -1.04 2.05 -7.90
CA MET A 306 -0.11 1.63 -6.86
C MET A 306 1.36 1.84 -7.24
N ARG A 307 1.67 1.97 -8.51
CA ARG A 307 3.05 2.19 -8.97
C ARG A 307 3.57 3.56 -8.53
N PRO A 308 4.84 3.62 -8.05
CA PRO A 308 5.48 4.86 -7.62
C PRO A 308 5.43 5.98 -8.67
N ASP A 309 5.81 5.69 -9.89
CA ASP A 309 5.88 6.66 -11.00
C ASP A 309 4.47 7.19 -11.39
N THR A 310 3.44 6.35 -11.32
CA THR A 310 2.06 6.75 -11.60
C THR A 310 1.54 7.72 -10.54
N PHE A 311 1.86 7.48 -9.28
CA PHE A 311 1.47 8.40 -8.21
C PHE A 311 2.13 9.78 -8.38
N ILE A 312 3.42 9.81 -8.69
CA ILE A 312 4.12 11.09 -8.93
C ILE A 312 3.56 11.83 -10.14
N ARG A 313 3.17 11.13 -11.22
CA ARG A 313 2.47 11.79 -12.34
C ARG A 313 1.17 12.45 -11.91
N ARG A 314 0.42 11.86 -10.96
CA ARG A 314 -0.78 12.50 -10.38
C ARG A 314 -0.42 13.76 -9.58
N VAL A 315 0.67 13.74 -8.81
CA VAL A 315 1.18 14.93 -8.11
C VAL A 315 1.58 16.02 -9.10
N GLU A 316 2.30 15.68 -10.15
CA GLU A 316 2.73 16.61 -11.20
C GLU A 316 1.54 17.24 -11.95
N ALA A 317 0.55 16.42 -12.29
CA ALA A 317 -0.65 16.85 -13.04
C ALA A 317 -1.65 17.68 -12.23
N SER A 318 -1.52 17.73 -10.90
CA SER A 318 -2.39 18.57 -10.07
C SER A 318 -2.27 20.04 -10.50
N ALA A 319 -3.41 20.72 -10.65
CA ALA A 319 -3.44 22.16 -10.95
C ALA A 319 -2.97 23.01 -9.75
N ASP A 320 -2.99 22.46 -8.54
CA ASP A 320 -2.63 23.16 -7.33
C ASP A 320 -1.10 23.35 -7.24
N ARG A 321 -0.67 24.54 -6.85
CA ARG A 321 0.73 24.82 -6.55
C ARG A 321 1.20 24.18 -5.25
N GLU A 322 0.30 23.88 -4.34
CA GLU A 322 0.55 23.18 -3.09
C GLU A 322 -0.33 21.93 -3.04
N VAL A 323 0.30 20.76 -3.09
CA VAL A 323 -0.36 19.46 -3.15
C VAL A 323 -0.15 18.74 -1.83
N PRO A 324 -1.20 18.61 -1.00
CA PRO A 324 -1.12 17.77 0.17
C PRO A 324 -1.16 16.29 -0.25
N ILE A 325 -0.19 15.51 0.22
CA ILE A 325 -0.19 14.05 0.13
C ILE A 325 -0.36 13.43 1.50
N LEU A 326 -1.25 12.45 1.60
CA LEU A 326 -1.58 11.78 2.83
C LEU A 326 -0.92 10.40 2.89
N MET A 327 -0.18 10.14 3.95
CA MET A 327 0.47 8.86 4.20
C MET A 327 -0.23 8.09 5.32
N TYR A 328 -0.27 6.78 5.17
CA TYR A 328 -0.70 5.86 6.23
C TYR A 328 0.35 5.81 7.35
N THR A 329 -0.11 5.78 8.60
CA THR A 329 0.74 5.54 9.77
C THR A 329 -0.01 4.81 10.88
N GLU A 330 0.59 3.77 11.40
CA GLU A 330 0.04 2.99 12.53
C GLU A 330 -0.15 3.86 13.78
N ARG A 331 0.76 4.82 14.01
CA ARG A 331 0.67 5.71 15.17
C ARG A 331 -0.62 6.53 15.21
N ASN A 332 -1.07 7.01 14.07
CA ASN A 332 -2.30 7.79 13.99
C ASN A 332 -3.53 6.91 14.19
N MET A 333 -3.49 5.67 13.69
CA MET A 333 -4.53 4.67 13.98
C MET A 333 -4.60 4.33 15.46
N ALA A 334 -3.48 3.99 16.09
CA ALA A 334 -3.43 3.67 17.51
C ALA A 334 -3.94 4.81 18.40
N LYS A 335 -3.69 6.07 18.02
CA LYS A 335 -4.15 7.24 18.77
C LYS A 335 -5.63 7.61 18.54
N ASN A 336 -6.18 7.27 17.39
CA ASN A 336 -7.48 7.76 16.95
C ASN A 336 -8.34 6.66 16.27
N PRO A 337 -8.50 5.48 16.86
CA PRO A 337 -9.20 4.36 16.20
C PRO A 337 -10.67 4.68 15.89
N SER A 338 -11.30 5.56 16.67
CA SER A 338 -12.70 5.96 16.50
C SER A 338 -12.93 7.10 15.49
N LYS A 339 -11.86 7.68 14.92
CA LYS A 339 -11.99 8.82 14.01
C LYS A 339 -12.26 8.45 12.56
N LEU A 340 -12.11 7.17 12.20
CA LEU A 340 -12.49 6.72 10.88
C LEU A 340 -14.01 6.67 10.75
N GLY A 341 -14.57 7.69 10.13
CA GLY A 341 -16.01 7.78 9.90
C GLY A 341 -16.30 8.07 8.43
N ARG A 342 -17.57 8.06 8.05
CA ARG A 342 -18.03 8.31 6.66
C ARG A 342 -17.53 9.61 6.05
N ARG A 343 -17.08 10.58 6.87
CA ARG A 343 -16.53 11.87 6.44
C ARG A 343 -15.02 11.87 6.31
N SER A 344 -14.34 10.81 6.72
CA SER A 344 -12.89 10.71 6.55
C SER A 344 -12.53 10.66 5.08
N ILE A 345 -11.38 11.26 4.72
CA ILE A 345 -10.91 11.30 3.33
C ILE A 345 -10.83 9.90 2.72
N LEU A 346 -10.37 8.93 3.48
CA LEU A 346 -10.23 7.54 3.07
C LEU A 346 -11.58 6.91 2.68
N MET A 347 -12.69 7.30 3.37
CA MET A 347 -14.03 6.74 3.15
C MET A 347 -14.84 7.52 2.10
N GLN A 348 -14.31 8.60 1.53
CA GLN A 348 -15.04 9.46 0.58
C GLN A 348 -14.94 9.02 -0.88
N GLY A 349 -14.31 7.87 -1.16
CA GLY A 349 -14.12 7.37 -2.52
C GLY A 349 -12.91 7.98 -3.23
N THR A 350 -12.88 7.85 -4.55
CA THR A 350 -11.78 8.34 -5.39
C THR A 350 -11.71 9.86 -5.43
N THR A 351 -10.58 10.41 -5.83
CA THR A 351 -10.40 11.85 -6.05
C THR A 351 -11.52 12.45 -6.91
N VAL A 352 -11.90 11.78 -8.01
CA VAL A 352 -12.96 12.25 -8.92
C VAL A 352 -14.34 12.23 -8.25
N GLU A 353 -14.65 11.22 -7.45
CA GLU A 353 -15.91 11.15 -6.69
C GLU A 353 -15.94 12.19 -5.59
N ARG A 354 -14.80 12.44 -4.93
CA ARG A 354 -14.65 13.50 -3.93
C ARG A 354 -14.93 14.88 -4.50
N GLU A 355 -14.37 15.20 -5.68
CA GLU A 355 -14.63 16.47 -6.37
C GLU A 355 -16.10 16.67 -6.72
N LYS A 356 -16.75 15.64 -7.31
CA LYS A 356 -18.19 15.69 -7.64
C LYS A 356 -19.05 15.91 -6.39
N ASN A 357 -18.72 15.24 -5.29
CA ASN A 357 -19.44 15.38 -4.04
C ASN A 357 -19.17 16.73 -3.35
N GLY A 358 -17.95 17.27 -3.46
CA GLY A 358 -17.59 18.61 -2.99
C GLY A 358 -18.38 19.69 -3.68
N LEU A 359 -18.45 19.67 -5.00
CA LEU A 359 -19.26 20.61 -5.81
C LEU A 359 -20.77 20.54 -5.49
N ARG A 360 -21.34 19.33 -5.35
CA ARG A 360 -22.73 19.16 -4.96
C ARG A 360 -23.06 19.74 -3.59
N ARG A 361 -22.16 19.60 -2.62
CA ARG A 361 -22.31 20.16 -1.25
C ARG A 361 -22.19 21.68 -1.25
N MET A 362 -21.26 22.23 -2.04
CA MET A 362 -21.10 23.69 -2.16
C MET A 362 -22.34 24.32 -2.80
N VAL A 363 -22.93 23.69 -3.81
CA VAL A 363 -24.18 24.18 -4.43
C VAL A 363 -25.38 24.04 -3.50
N SER A 364 -25.45 22.99 -2.64
CA SER A 364 -26.52 22.84 -1.67
C SER A 364 -26.42 23.86 -0.51
N SER A 365 -25.21 24.22 -0.07
CA SER A 365 -24.99 25.22 0.97
C SER A 365 -25.22 26.66 0.52
N LEU A 366 -25.19 26.92 -0.80
CA LEU A 366 -25.53 28.22 -1.37
C LEU A 366 -27.04 28.40 -1.63
N ARG A 367 -27.82 27.33 -1.47
CA ARG A 367 -29.29 27.34 -1.66
C ARG A 367 -30.07 27.27 -0.33
N SER A 368 -29.38 27.13 0.80
CA SER A 368 -29.89 27.20 2.17
C SER A 368 -29.51 28.53 2.80
#